data_ff05d2cb3045675f20c7c63d4059fa41
#
_entry.id   ff05d2cb3045675f20c7c63d4059fa41
#
_cell.length_a   1.000
_cell.length_b   1.000
_cell.length_c   1.000
_cell.angle_alpha   90.00
_cell.angle_beta   90.00
_cell.angle_gamma   90.00
#
_symmetry.space_group_name_H-M   'P 1'
#
loop_
_entity.id
_entity.type
_entity.pdbx_description
1 polymer ?
#
loop_
_entity_poly.entity_id
_entity_poly.type
_entity_poly.pdbx_seq_one_letter_code
_entity_poly.pdbx_strand_id
1 'polypeptide(L)'
;MIIPSFHTEQLKEGEGDVIWTIYLKNGDTLRLHHTVKITRIPVVTLTENDYPMATIDDLNALLDTLAHEADRKSVYILQLPAVTYEGGLTTKNFCCDLIGSESGTTFTGTVTVATRGIHPSNITNVCFVGDGTGIGLSASEGAFLHRCTFENWKIGAYGGLGSWVNATGCTFRGNGVGLWLDNRGDATCSGSYYGDSVYEDNGTAVRIAAMPGTETLDFNNCVFRGNGVNVENAAGYAVDLSQIVTVEN
;
A
#
# COMPACT_ATOMS: atom_id res chain seq x y z
N MET A 1 5.79 26.22 3.08
CA MET A 1 5.90 26.00 1.62
C MET A 1 4.54 25.48 1.17
N ILE A 2 3.86 26.16 0.26
CA ILE A 2 2.57 25.68 -0.26
C ILE A 2 2.91 24.75 -1.43
N ILE A 3 2.67 23.46 -1.29
CA ILE A 3 2.77 22.52 -2.40
C ILE A 3 1.37 22.42 -2.99
N PRO A 4 1.12 22.87 -4.20
CA PRO A 4 -0.18 22.73 -4.82
C PRO A 4 -0.42 21.24 -5.15
N SER A 5 -1.58 20.74 -4.80
CA SER A 5 -2.05 19.46 -5.30
C SER A 5 -2.64 19.67 -6.70
N PHE A 6 -2.21 18.84 -7.64
CA PHE A 6 -2.82 18.81 -8.97
C PHE A 6 -3.77 17.62 -9.05
N HIS A 7 -4.97 17.84 -9.58
CA HIS A 7 -5.84 16.75 -9.99
C HIS A 7 -5.29 16.18 -11.31
N THR A 8 -4.53 15.09 -11.20
CA THR A 8 -3.85 14.46 -12.34
C THR A 8 -4.78 13.93 -13.41
N GLU A 9 -6.02 13.63 -13.06
CA GLU A 9 -7.05 13.12 -13.97
C GLU A 9 -7.41 14.10 -15.09
N GLN A 10 -7.14 15.38 -14.92
CA GLN A 10 -7.41 16.43 -15.90
C GLN A 10 -6.20 16.79 -16.77
N LEU A 11 -5.03 16.26 -16.46
CA LEU A 11 -3.82 16.57 -17.20
C LEU A 11 -3.78 15.75 -18.50
N LYS A 12 -3.61 16.45 -19.63
CA LYS A 12 -3.37 15.81 -20.93
C LYS A 12 -1.88 15.56 -21.12
N GLU A 13 -1.56 14.44 -21.79
CA GLU A 13 -0.19 14.16 -22.19
C GLU A 13 0.30 15.26 -23.15
N GLY A 14 1.54 15.69 -22.95
CA GLY A 14 2.18 16.74 -23.75
C GLY A 14 2.98 17.72 -22.91
N GLU A 15 3.34 18.84 -23.52
CA GLU A 15 3.97 19.95 -22.83
C GLU A 15 2.90 20.95 -22.37
N GLY A 16 3.04 21.43 -21.14
CA GLY A 16 2.17 22.43 -20.56
C GLY A 16 2.93 23.42 -19.72
N ASP A 17 2.38 24.60 -19.55
CA ASP A 17 2.97 25.63 -18.71
C ASP A 17 2.26 25.71 -17.37
N VAL A 18 3.04 25.69 -16.30
CA VAL A 18 2.57 25.97 -14.94
C VAL A 18 2.99 27.37 -14.58
N ILE A 19 2.01 28.22 -14.30
CA ILE A 19 2.23 29.59 -13.86
C ILE A 19 1.90 29.69 -12.38
N TRP A 20 2.92 29.95 -11.58
CA TRP A 20 2.76 30.25 -10.17
C TRP A 20 2.55 31.73 -9.98
N THR A 21 1.49 32.13 -9.31
CA THR A 21 1.26 33.50 -8.91
C THR A 21 1.38 33.60 -7.40
N ILE A 22 2.41 34.29 -6.93
CA ILE A 22 2.68 34.51 -5.51
C ILE A 22 2.32 35.94 -5.18
N TYR A 23 1.38 36.13 -4.26
CA TYR A 23 1.01 37.45 -3.74
C TYR A 23 1.89 37.77 -2.54
N LEU A 24 2.62 38.87 -2.64
CA LEU A 24 3.52 39.35 -1.59
C LEU A 24 2.76 40.23 -0.58
N LYS A 25 3.27 40.26 0.65
CA LYS A 25 2.65 41.09 1.74
C LYS A 25 2.61 42.58 1.45
N ASN A 26 3.46 43.11 0.58
CA ASN A 26 3.51 44.49 0.15
C ASN A 26 2.52 44.81 -0.99
N GLY A 27 1.73 43.84 -1.43
CA GLY A 27 0.76 44.00 -2.52
C GLY A 27 1.31 43.67 -3.91
N ASP A 28 2.60 43.38 -4.04
CA ASP A 28 3.20 42.98 -5.30
C ASP A 28 2.84 41.54 -5.64
N THR A 29 2.98 41.24 -6.92
CA THR A 29 2.75 39.88 -7.44
C THR A 29 3.99 39.37 -8.16
N LEU A 30 4.47 38.18 -7.77
CA LEU A 30 5.52 37.48 -8.48
C LEU A 30 4.89 36.36 -9.31
N ARG A 31 5.24 36.30 -10.61
CA ARG A 31 4.86 35.19 -11.48
C ARG A 31 6.09 34.37 -11.84
N LEU A 32 6.01 33.06 -11.55
CA LEU A 32 7.02 32.09 -11.98
C LEU A 32 6.38 31.22 -13.05
N HIS A 33 7.09 31.08 -14.15
CA HIS A 33 6.69 30.27 -15.30
C HIS A 33 7.58 29.04 -15.38
N HIS A 34 6.98 27.86 -15.51
CA HIS A 34 7.70 26.59 -15.64
C HIS A 34 6.99 25.70 -16.66
N THR A 35 7.71 25.30 -17.69
CA THR A 35 7.22 24.31 -18.65
C THR A 35 7.39 22.93 -18.07
N VAL A 36 6.31 22.16 -18.02
CA VAL A 36 6.28 20.78 -17.57
C VAL A 36 5.94 19.85 -18.71
N LYS A 37 6.61 18.72 -18.78
CA LYS A 37 6.28 17.65 -19.71
C LYS A 37 5.52 16.57 -18.97
N ILE A 38 4.29 16.32 -19.42
CA ILE A 38 3.41 15.30 -18.88
C ILE A 38 3.48 14.09 -19.81
N THR A 39 3.96 12.98 -19.28
CA THR A 39 3.98 11.70 -20.00
C THR A 39 3.16 10.68 -19.21
N ARG A 40 2.36 9.91 -19.92
CA ARG A 40 1.69 8.77 -19.31
C ARG A 40 2.71 7.67 -19.02
N ILE A 41 2.57 7.07 -17.87
CA ILE A 41 3.30 5.86 -17.51
C ILE A 41 2.63 4.70 -18.26
N PRO A 42 3.35 3.94 -19.09
CA PRO A 42 2.80 2.76 -19.72
C PRO A 42 2.33 1.74 -18.68
N VAL A 43 1.18 1.13 -18.92
CA VAL A 43 0.62 0.08 -18.08
C VAL A 43 0.53 -1.19 -18.89
N VAL A 44 1.12 -2.27 -18.38
CA VAL A 44 1.09 -3.61 -18.99
C VAL A 44 0.30 -4.52 -18.06
N THR A 45 -0.86 -4.97 -18.51
CA THR A 45 -1.67 -5.93 -17.75
C THR A 45 -1.39 -7.34 -18.25
N LEU A 46 -1.05 -8.22 -17.32
CA LEU A 46 -0.77 -9.64 -17.56
C LEU A 46 -1.80 -10.50 -16.83
N THR A 47 -2.26 -11.53 -17.52
CA THR A 47 -3.27 -12.47 -17.06
C THR A 47 -2.76 -13.92 -17.19
N GLU A 48 -3.52 -14.88 -16.69
CA GLU A 48 -3.22 -16.31 -16.91
C GLU A 48 -3.25 -16.76 -18.38
N ASN A 49 -3.81 -15.94 -19.29
CA ASN A 49 -3.75 -16.17 -20.73
C ASN A 49 -2.39 -15.80 -21.33
N ASP A 50 -1.65 -14.90 -20.68
CA ASP A 50 -0.35 -14.43 -21.13
C ASP A 50 0.79 -15.27 -20.54
N TYR A 51 0.65 -15.63 -19.26
CA TYR A 51 1.63 -16.40 -18.50
C TYR A 51 0.95 -17.37 -17.53
N PRO A 52 1.53 -18.55 -17.24
CA PRO A 52 1.05 -19.42 -16.17
C PRO A 52 1.06 -18.66 -14.83
N MET A 53 -0.07 -18.74 -14.10
CA MET A 53 -0.22 -18.12 -12.79
C MET A 53 -1.00 -19.00 -11.80
N ALA A 54 -1.08 -20.31 -12.06
CA ALA A 54 -1.89 -21.20 -11.25
C ALA A 54 -1.23 -21.61 -9.92
N THR A 55 0.10 -21.51 -9.84
CA THR A 55 0.87 -21.90 -8.66
C THR A 55 1.82 -20.79 -8.21
N ILE A 56 2.34 -20.91 -6.97
CA ILE A 56 3.33 -19.95 -6.45
C ILE A 56 4.64 -20.02 -7.26
N ASP A 57 5.00 -21.18 -7.77
CA ASP A 57 6.19 -21.35 -8.59
C ASP A 57 6.02 -20.65 -9.94
N ASP A 58 4.83 -20.70 -10.54
CA ASP A 58 4.51 -19.97 -11.77
C ASP A 58 4.68 -18.45 -11.55
N LEU A 59 4.14 -17.93 -10.44
CA LEU A 59 4.27 -16.50 -10.12
C LEU A 59 5.73 -16.09 -9.86
N ASN A 60 6.49 -16.91 -9.13
CA ASN A 60 7.90 -16.63 -8.89
C ASN A 60 8.69 -16.64 -10.20
N ALA A 61 8.45 -17.61 -11.10
CA ALA A 61 9.09 -17.69 -12.40
C ALA A 61 8.71 -16.47 -13.29
N LEU A 62 7.44 -16.04 -13.27
CA LEU A 62 7.00 -14.85 -13.98
C LEU A 62 7.70 -13.59 -13.43
N LEU A 63 7.75 -13.40 -12.12
CA LEU A 63 8.43 -12.25 -11.51
C LEU A 63 9.94 -12.26 -11.80
N ASP A 64 10.59 -13.42 -11.86
CA ASP A 64 11.99 -13.53 -12.25
C ASP A 64 12.19 -13.16 -13.72
N THR A 65 11.32 -13.60 -14.62
CA THR A 65 11.33 -13.21 -16.04
C THR A 65 11.17 -11.70 -16.18
N LEU A 66 10.14 -11.12 -15.56
CA LEU A 66 9.88 -9.69 -15.61
C LEU A 66 11.00 -8.86 -14.97
N ALA A 67 11.70 -9.37 -13.96
CA ALA A 67 12.83 -8.66 -13.36
C ALA A 67 13.97 -8.40 -14.34
N HIS A 68 14.11 -9.25 -15.37
CA HIS A 68 15.11 -9.12 -16.43
C HIS A 68 14.60 -8.33 -17.64
N GLU A 69 13.31 -8.49 -17.98
CA GLU A 69 12.73 -8.00 -19.24
C GLU A 69 11.89 -6.72 -19.06
N ALA A 70 11.40 -6.46 -17.84
CA ALA A 70 10.49 -5.36 -17.61
C ALA A 70 11.14 -3.99 -17.86
N ASP A 71 10.41 -3.15 -18.58
CA ASP A 71 10.72 -1.74 -18.64
C ASP A 71 10.43 -1.07 -17.29
N ARG A 72 11.47 -0.57 -16.64
CA ARG A 72 11.37 0.11 -15.33
C ARG A 72 10.54 1.41 -15.35
N LYS A 73 10.16 1.88 -16.53
CA LYS A 73 9.28 3.05 -16.72
C LYS A 73 7.81 2.67 -16.82
N SER A 74 7.51 1.37 -16.88
CA SER A 74 6.16 0.83 -16.99
C SER A 74 5.68 0.27 -15.65
N VAL A 75 4.36 0.23 -15.49
CA VAL A 75 3.68 -0.46 -14.40
C VAL A 75 3.13 -1.78 -14.92
N TYR A 76 3.48 -2.86 -14.26
CA TYR A 76 2.95 -4.18 -14.56
C TYR A 76 1.84 -4.51 -13.58
N ILE A 77 0.67 -4.84 -14.10
CA ILE A 77 -0.48 -5.29 -13.32
C ILE A 77 -0.64 -6.79 -13.55
N LEU A 78 -0.48 -7.58 -12.50
CA LEU A 78 -0.77 -9.01 -12.53
C LEU A 78 -2.20 -9.25 -12.06
N GLN A 79 -3.08 -9.65 -12.99
CA GLN A 79 -4.44 -10.07 -12.66
C GLN A 79 -4.40 -11.55 -12.28
N LEU A 80 -4.44 -11.82 -10.99
CA LEU A 80 -4.27 -13.15 -10.42
C LEU A 80 -5.58 -13.95 -10.52
N PRO A 81 -5.50 -15.24 -10.88
CA PRO A 81 -6.66 -16.13 -10.87
C PRO A 81 -7.20 -16.40 -9.45
N ALA A 82 -8.36 -17.03 -9.40
CA ALA A 82 -9.01 -17.45 -8.16
C ALA A 82 -8.41 -18.77 -7.65
N VAL A 83 -7.22 -18.69 -7.07
CA VAL A 83 -6.48 -19.85 -6.55
C VAL A 83 -5.89 -19.56 -5.17
N THR A 84 -5.49 -20.62 -4.47
CA THR A 84 -4.69 -20.52 -3.26
C THR A 84 -3.22 -20.78 -3.59
N TYR A 85 -2.37 -19.79 -3.33
CA TYR A 85 -0.93 -19.89 -3.45
C TYR A 85 -0.31 -20.36 -2.14
N GLU A 86 0.26 -21.55 -2.15
CA GLU A 86 0.99 -22.10 -1.02
C GLU A 86 2.47 -21.71 -1.12
N GLY A 87 2.96 -20.93 -0.17
CA GLY A 87 4.34 -20.44 -0.14
C GLY A 87 4.48 -18.95 -0.30
N GLY A 88 5.71 -18.47 -0.23
CA GLY A 88 6.05 -17.04 -0.25
C GLY A 88 6.22 -16.48 -1.66
N LEU A 89 5.90 -15.20 -1.80
CA LEU A 89 6.14 -14.41 -3.00
C LEU A 89 7.03 -13.22 -2.65
N THR A 90 7.99 -12.88 -3.50
CA THR A 90 8.76 -11.64 -3.36
C THR A 90 8.71 -10.86 -4.65
N THR A 91 8.14 -9.64 -4.62
CA THR A 91 8.16 -8.75 -5.77
C THR A 91 9.60 -8.32 -6.08
N LYS A 92 9.85 -7.99 -7.32
CA LYS A 92 11.20 -7.68 -7.81
C LYS A 92 11.36 -6.17 -8.05
N ASN A 93 12.51 -5.76 -8.51
CA ASN A 93 12.88 -4.36 -8.71
C ASN A 93 12.26 -3.73 -9.98
N PHE A 94 10.94 -3.80 -10.10
CA PHE A 94 10.12 -3.11 -11.11
C PHE A 94 8.73 -2.80 -10.52
N CYS A 95 7.99 -1.86 -11.11
CA CYS A 95 6.64 -1.53 -10.63
C CYS A 95 5.69 -2.69 -10.91
N CYS A 96 5.17 -3.29 -9.86
CA CYS A 96 4.29 -4.46 -9.94
C CYS A 96 3.09 -4.30 -8.99
N ASP A 97 1.91 -4.28 -9.57
CA ASP A 97 0.64 -4.32 -8.85
C ASP A 97 0.05 -5.72 -8.91
N LEU A 98 -0.56 -6.17 -7.82
CA LEU A 98 -1.24 -7.47 -7.73
C LEU A 98 -2.73 -7.23 -7.55
N ILE A 99 -3.54 -7.75 -8.48
CA ILE A 99 -4.99 -7.68 -8.39
C ILE A 99 -5.55 -9.10 -8.30
N GLY A 100 -6.10 -9.43 -7.14
CA GLY A 100 -6.78 -10.71 -6.92
C GLY A 100 -8.14 -10.79 -7.61
N SER A 101 -8.54 -12.00 -7.96
CA SER A 101 -9.86 -12.29 -8.52
C SER A 101 -10.98 -11.98 -7.52
N GLU A 102 -12.12 -11.50 -8.01
CA GLU A 102 -13.32 -11.34 -7.18
C GLU A 102 -13.86 -12.66 -6.62
N SER A 103 -13.52 -13.78 -7.27
CA SER A 103 -13.85 -15.12 -6.78
C SER A 103 -12.93 -15.66 -5.69
N GLY A 104 -11.90 -14.87 -5.32
CA GLY A 104 -10.96 -15.14 -4.23
C GLY A 104 -9.58 -15.58 -4.73
N THR A 105 -8.57 -14.77 -4.40
CA THR A 105 -7.15 -15.10 -4.54
C THR A 105 -6.54 -15.12 -3.15
N THR A 106 -5.90 -16.21 -2.76
CA THR A 106 -5.40 -16.40 -1.40
C THR A 106 -3.91 -16.71 -1.40
N PHE A 107 -3.14 -16.11 -0.50
CA PHE A 107 -1.77 -16.49 -0.17
C PHE A 107 -1.72 -17.07 1.24
N THR A 108 -1.07 -18.24 1.38
CA THR A 108 -0.83 -18.86 2.70
C THR A 108 0.62 -18.69 3.16
N GLY A 109 1.48 -18.13 2.34
CA GLY A 109 2.85 -17.75 2.69
C GLY A 109 3.05 -16.22 2.67
N THR A 110 4.17 -15.77 3.20
CA THR A 110 4.50 -14.34 3.26
C THR A 110 4.67 -13.75 1.86
N VAL A 111 3.95 -12.66 1.58
CA VAL A 111 4.22 -11.82 0.41
C VAL A 111 5.13 -10.68 0.82
N THR A 112 6.31 -10.58 0.20
CA THR A 112 7.27 -9.51 0.44
C THR A 112 7.23 -8.51 -0.70
N VAL A 113 6.90 -7.26 -0.37
CA VAL A 113 6.94 -6.14 -1.32
C VAL A 113 8.31 -5.48 -1.23
N ALA A 114 9.13 -5.74 -2.25
CA ALA A 114 10.49 -5.20 -2.38
C ALA A 114 10.66 -4.35 -3.64
N THR A 115 9.57 -3.86 -4.19
CA THR A 115 9.52 -3.11 -5.44
C THR A 115 10.12 -1.73 -5.26
N ARG A 116 11.18 -1.43 -5.99
CA ARG A 116 11.71 -0.08 -6.17
C ARG A 116 11.29 0.45 -7.52
N GLY A 117 10.19 1.14 -7.56
CA GLY A 117 9.62 1.63 -8.79
C GLY A 117 9.28 3.10 -8.76
N ILE A 118 8.61 3.54 -9.82
CA ILE A 118 8.14 4.92 -9.97
C ILE A 118 6.91 5.21 -9.09
N HIS A 119 6.27 4.17 -8.56
CA HIS A 119 5.18 4.28 -7.59
C HIS A 119 5.18 3.07 -6.64
N PRO A 120 4.52 3.16 -5.48
CA PRO A 120 4.27 2.04 -4.59
C PRO A 120 3.51 0.90 -5.28
N SER A 121 3.73 -0.34 -4.84
CA SER A 121 2.91 -1.47 -5.31
C SER A 121 1.49 -1.38 -4.76
N ASN A 122 0.50 -1.47 -5.64
CA ASN A 122 -0.88 -1.65 -5.24
C ASN A 122 -1.20 -3.15 -5.15
N ILE A 123 -1.78 -3.56 -4.03
CA ILE A 123 -2.28 -4.92 -3.83
C ILE A 123 -3.75 -4.81 -3.52
N THR A 124 -4.57 -5.37 -4.42
CA THR A 124 -6.00 -5.18 -4.38
C THR A 124 -6.72 -6.53 -4.34
N ASN A 125 -7.71 -6.65 -3.46
CA ASN A 125 -8.62 -7.79 -3.43
C ASN A 125 -7.91 -9.16 -3.26
N VAL A 126 -6.96 -9.23 -2.35
CA VAL A 126 -6.17 -10.44 -2.03
C VAL A 126 -6.42 -10.85 -0.59
N CYS A 127 -6.58 -12.14 -0.36
CA CYS A 127 -6.65 -12.74 0.97
C CYS A 127 -5.28 -13.30 1.38
N PHE A 128 -4.87 -13.02 2.60
CA PHE A 128 -3.67 -13.56 3.24
C PHE A 128 -4.13 -14.36 4.46
N VAL A 129 -3.97 -15.68 4.42
CA VAL A 129 -4.46 -16.59 5.46
C VAL A 129 -3.29 -17.36 6.06
N GLY A 130 -3.01 -17.12 7.32
CA GLY A 130 -1.90 -17.72 8.05
C GLY A 130 -2.32 -18.84 9.01
N ASP A 131 -1.35 -19.32 9.76
CA ASP A 131 -1.48 -20.37 10.78
C ASP A 131 -1.25 -19.85 12.22
N GLY A 132 -1.28 -18.56 12.43
CA GLY A 132 -0.96 -17.89 13.71
C GLY A 132 0.53 -17.53 13.82
N THR A 133 1.36 -17.85 12.85
CA THR A 133 2.79 -17.53 12.84
C THR A 133 3.14 -16.61 11.67
N GLY A 134 4.38 -16.15 11.61
CA GLY A 134 4.89 -15.37 10.46
C GLY A 134 4.21 -14.03 10.22
N ILE A 135 4.36 -13.53 9.01
CA ILE A 135 3.86 -12.24 8.53
C ILE A 135 3.10 -12.49 7.22
N GLY A 136 1.88 -11.97 7.09
CA GLY A 136 1.10 -12.10 5.87
C GLY A 136 1.71 -11.28 4.72
N LEU A 137 1.90 -9.99 4.95
CA LEU A 137 2.59 -9.10 4.01
C LEU A 137 3.71 -8.34 4.72
N SER A 138 4.90 -8.36 4.13
CA SER A 138 6.07 -7.59 4.59
C SER A 138 6.49 -6.60 3.52
N ALA A 139 6.39 -5.31 3.79
CA ALA A 139 6.85 -4.27 2.88
C ALA A 139 8.22 -3.74 3.31
N SER A 140 9.19 -3.77 2.41
CA SER A 140 10.45 -3.06 2.50
C SER A 140 10.50 -1.80 1.62
N GLU A 141 9.46 -1.59 0.84
CA GLU A 141 9.19 -0.43 0.01
C GLU A 141 7.71 -0.03 0.18
N GLY A 142 7.21 0.95 -0.57
CA GLY A 142 5.81 1.37 -0.46
C GLY A 142 4.81 0.31 -0.94
N ALA A 143 3.77 0.08 -0.15
CA ALA A 143 2.67 -0.81 -0.49
C ALA A 143 1.32 -0.16 -0.16
N PHE A 144 0.41 -0.14 -1.13
CA PHE A 144 -0.97 0.30 -0.98
C PHE A 144 -1.90 -0.91 -1.04
N LEU A 145 -2.56 -1.17 0.09
CA LEU A 145 -3.45 -2.31 0.26
C LEU A 145 -4.90 -1.82 0.11
N HIS A 146 -5.62 -2.41 -0.84
CA HIS A 146 -7.01 -2.07 -1.09
C HIS A 146 -7.88 -3.32 -1.02
N ARG A 147 -8.87 -3.32 -0.13
CA ARG A 147 -9.83 -4.43 0.01
C ARG A 147 -9.16 -5.80 0.20
N CYS A 148 -8.02 -5.82 0.91
CA CYS A 148 -7.31 -7.04 1.25
C CYS A 148 -7.81 -7.59 2.60
N THR A 149 -7.69 -8.90 2.78
CA THR A 149 -7.98 -9.56 4.05
C THR A 149 -6.72 -10.21 4.60
N PHE A 150 -6.44 -9.98 5.89
CA PHE A 150 -5.33 -10.58 6.63
C PHE A 150 -5.90 -11.35 7.82
N GLU A 151 -5.75 -12.66 7.80
CA GLU A 151 -6.37 -13.53 8.78
C GLU A 151 -5.36 -14.51 9.39
N ASN A 152 -5.40 -14.60 10.73
CA ASN A 152 -4.66 -15.61 11.50
C ASN A 152 -3.14 -15.60 11.27
N TRP A 153 -2.53 -14.42 11.31
CA TRP A 153 -1.07 -14.22 11.27
C TRP A 153 -0.55 -13.78 12.64
N LYS A 154 0.75 -14.01 12.91
CA LYS A 154 1.41 -13.29 14.00
C LYS A 154 1.38 -11.78 13.74
N ILE A 155 1.63 -11.38 12.48
CA ILE A 155 1.51 -10.00 11.99
C ILE A 155 0.80 -10.06 10.64
N GLY A 156 -0.35 -9.40 10.50
CA GLY A 156 -1.08 -9.35 9.24
C GLY A 156 -0.30 -8.63 8.16
N ALA A 157 -0.07 -7.33 8.33
CA ALA A 157 0.76 -6.52 7.44
C ALA A 157 1.81 -5.74 8.22
N TYR A 158 3.03 -5.70 7.69
CA TYR A 158 4.20 -5.06 8.29
C TYR A 158 4.87 -4.09 7.33
N GLY A 159 4.95 -2.83 7.71
CA GLY A 159 5.75 -1.80 7.05
C GLY A 159 7.04 -1.58 7.85
N GLY A 160 8.15 -2.11 7.32
CA GLY A 160 9.46 -2.06 7.97
C GLY A 160 10.31 -0.86 7.56
N LEU A 161 11.61 -0.97 7.76
CA LEU A 161 12.59 0.07 7.50
C LEU A 161 12.56 0.55 6.03
N GLY A 162 12.39 1.85 5.84
CA GLY A 162 12.37 2.49 4.52
C GLY A 162 11.06 2.31 3.75
N SER A 163 10.06 1.67 4.34
CA SER A 163 8.78 1.42 3.69
C SER A 163 7.63 2.19 4.33
N TRP A 164 6.51 2.25 3.59
CA TRP A 164 5.23 2.59 4.19
C TRP A 164 4.13 1.70 3.63
N VAL A 165 3.13 1.46 4.46
CA VAL A 165 1.95 0.69 4.08
C VAL A 165 0.73 1.56 4.31
N ASN A 166 -0.08 1.77 3.27
CA ASN A 166 -1.44 2.28 3.39
C ASN A 166 -2.42 1.11 3.27
N ALA A 167 -3.52 1.15 3.99
CA ALA A 167 -4.51 0.09 3.98
C ALA A 167 -5.92 0.68 4.00
N THR A 168 -6.64 0.58 2.88
CA THR A 168 -7.99 1.14 2.73
C THR A 168 -8.98 0.03 2.42
N GLY A 169 -10.09 0.00 3.14
CA GLY A 169 -11.15 -1.01 2.97
C GLY A 169 -10.67 -2.43 3.26
N CYS A 170 -9.61 -2.59 4.06
CA CYS A 170 -9.02 -3.88 4.39
C CYS A 170 -9.67 -4.51 5.62
N THR A 171 -9.54 -5.82 5.76
CA THR A 171 -9.94 -6.57 6.95
C THR A 171 -8.72 -7.22 7.60
N PHE A 172 -8.51 -6.96 8.88
CA PHE A 172 -7.48 -7.59 9.70
C PHE A 172 -8.18 -8.35 10.82
N ARG A 173 -8.12 -9.70 10.80
CA ARG A 173 -8.89 -10.55 11.71
C ARG A 173 -8.04 -11.63 12.34
N GLY A 174 -8.16 -11.78 13.66
CA GLY A 174 -7.54 -12.87 14.41
C GLY A 174 -6.01 -12.87 14.38
N ASN A 175 -5.37 -11.72 14.11
CA ASN A 175 -3.91 -11.62 14.07
C ASN A 175 -3.33 -11.29 15.45
N GLY A 176 -2.09 -11.66 15.70
CA GLY A 176 -1.36 -11.14 16.86
C GLY A 176 -1.24 -9.61 16.81
N VAL A 177 -0.81 -9.08 15.66
CA VAL A 177 -0.88 -7.66 15.29
C VAL A 177 -1.50 -7.55 13.92
N GLY A 178 -2.56 -6.76 13.74
CA GLY A 178 -3.21 -6.58 12.46
C GLY A 178 -2.31 -5.82 11.48
N LEU A 179 -2.04 -4.56 11.77
CA LEU A 179 -1.15 -3.69 11.00
C LEU A 179 -0.02 -3.17 11.89
N TRP A 180 1.23 -3.38 11.47
CA TRP A 180 2.39 -2.87 12.19
C TRP A 180 3.21 -1.92 11.32
N LEU A 181 3.26 -0.65 11.74
CA LEU A 181 4.02 0.43 11.12
C LEU A 181 5.32 0.65 11.91
N ASP A 182 6.46 0.27 11.32
CA ASP A 182 7.79 0.35 11.95
C ASP A 182 8.84 0.91 10.96
N ASN A 183 8.50 2.00 10.29
CA ASN A 183 9.42 2.65 9.38
C ASN A 183 10.35 3.60 10.15
N ARG A 184 11.59 3.18 10.36
CA ARG A 184 12.65 3.94 11.02
C ARG A 184 13.62 4.60 10.03
N GLY A 185 13.32 4.55 8.74
CA GLY A 185 14.13 5.13 7.69
C GLY A 185 13.72 6.56 7.35
N ASP A 186 14.46 7.16 6.42
CA ASP A 186 14.23 8.52 5.90
C ASP A 186 13.21 8.54 4.75
N ALA A 187 12.35 7.53 4.65
CA ALA A 187 11.35 7.49 3.58
C ALA A 187 10.40 8.69 3.75
N THR A 188 10.46 9.59 2.80
CA THR A 188 9.50 10.68 2.66
C THR A 188 8.21 10.10 2.11
N CYS A 189 7.41 9.45 2.95
CA CYS A 189 6.11 9.03 2.51
C CYS A 189 5.08 10.12 2.85
N SER A 190 4.35 10.48 1.83
CA SER A 190 3.15 11.28 1.94
C SER A 190 1.97 10.34 1.77
N GLY A 191 1.28 10.04 2.81
CA GLY A 191 0.07 9.24 2.73
C GLY A 191 -0.12 8.43 3.99
N SER A 192 -1.24 8.66 4.62
CA SER A 192 -1.60 8.12 5.92
C SER A 192 -3.03 7.61 5.86
N TYR A 193 -3.37 6.89 4.79
CA TYR A 193 -4.74 6.45 4.52
C TYR A 193 -4.94 5.02 5.01
N TYR A 194 -5.77 4.89 6.05
CA TYR A 194 -6.12 3.61 6.66
C TYR A 194 -7.62 3.43 6.78
N GLY A 195 -8.40 4.31 6.16
CA GLY A 195 -9.84 4.40 6.29
C GLY A 195 -10.62 3.18 5.78
N ASP A 196 -11.88 3.11 6.16
CA ASP A 196 -12.86 2.10 5.74
C ASP A 196 -12.44 0.65 6.06
N SER A 197 -11.47 0.45 6.96
CA SER A 197 -10.91 -0.86 7.30
C SER A 197 -11.56 -1.46 8.55
N VAL A 198 -11.57 -2.78 8.63
CA VAL A 198 -12.09 -3.54 9.78
C VAL A 198 -10.94 -4.22 10.50
N TYR A 199 -10.84 -3.98 11.80
CA TYR A 199 -9.89 -4.62 12.71
C TYR A 199 -10.67 -5.42 13.74
N GLU A 200 -10.60 -6.75 13.65
CA GLU A 200 -11.45 -7.67 14.44
C GLU A 200 -10.62 -8.77 15.09
N ASP A 201 -10.85 -8.97 16.38
CA ASP A 201 -10.29 -10.06 17.17
C ASP A 201 -8.75 -10.18 17.12
N ASN A 202 -8.04 -9.06 16.90
CA ASN A 202 -6.59 -9.04 16.93
C ASN A 202 -6.05 -8.86 18.36
N GLY A 203 -4.87 -9.37 18.65
CA GLY A 203 -4.18 -9.03 19.89
C GLY A 203 -3.92 -7.51 19.98
N THR A 204 -3.35 -6.94 18.95
CA THR A 204 -3.25 -5.48 18.70
C THR A 204 -3.74 -5.19 17.28
N ALA A 205 -4.73 -4.33 17.14
CA ALA A 205 -5.25 -4.02 15.81
C ALA A 205 -4.23 -3.24 14.97
N VAL A 206 -3.73 -2.12 15.51
CA VAL A 206 -2.71 -1.27 14.86
C VAL A 206 -1.58 -0.99 15.83
N ARG A 207 -0.33 -1.25 15.42
CA ARG A 207 0.88 -0.89 16.16
C ARG A 207 1.69 0.12 15.37
N ILE A 208 1.98 1.27 15.98
CA ILE A 208 2.79 2.35 15.42
C ILE A 208 4.06 2.44 16.26
N ALA A 209 5.13 1.80 15.81
CA ALA A 209 6.43 1.83 16.46
C ALA A 209 7.31 2.96 15.93
N ALA A 210 7.26 3.22 14.63
CA ALA A 210 7.89 4.34 13.97
C ALA A 210 7.23 4.64 12.61
N MET A 211 7.14 5.91 12.27
CA MET A 211 6.70 6.40 10.97
C MET A 211 7.52 7.64 10.60
N PRO A 212 7.85 7.87 9.33
CA PRO A 212 8.45 9.13 8.91
C PRO A 212 7.39 10.22 8.82
N GLY A 213 7.80 11.46 9.06
CA GLY A 213 6.95 12.63 8.88
C GLY A 213 6.16 13.04 10.13
N THR A 214 5.28 14.00 9.94
CA THR A 214 4.46 14.63 11.00
C THR A 214 2.98 14.64 10.63
N GLU A 215 2.58 13.83 9.65
CA GLU A 215 1.19 13.77 9.19
C GLU A 215 0.33 13.02 10.21
N THR A 216 -0.93 13.43 10.31
CA THR A 216 -1.91 12.70 11.10
C THR A 216 -2.29 11.43 10.37
N LEU A 217 -2.22 10.29 11.05
CA LEU A 217 -2.66 9.01 10.51
C LEU A 217 -4.20 8.94 10.56
N ASP A 218 -4.81 8.77 9.39
CA ASP A 218 -6.27 8.83 9.23
C ASP A 218 -6.87 7.42 9.20
N PHE A 219 -7.71 7.13 10.22
CA PHE A 219 -8.47 5.88 10.37
C PHE A 219 -9.99 6.12 10.21
N ASN A 220 -10.39 7.08 9.40
CA ASN A 220 -11.80 7.40 9.20
C ASN A 220 -12.61 6.16 8.77
N ASN A 221 -13.82 6.03 9.35
CA ASN A 221 -14.76 4.94 9.11
C ASN A 221 -14.22 3.53 9.44
N CYS A 222 -13.10 3.41 10.16
CA CYS A 222 -12.62 2.11 10.58
C CYS A 222 -13.51 1.52 11.69
N VAL A 223 -13.66 0.20 11.65
CA VAL A 223 -14.34 -0.57 12.69
C VAL A 223 -13.30 -1.31 13.52
N PHE A 224 -13.31 -1.11 14.84
CA PHE A 224 -12.49 -1.83 15.79
C PHE A 224 -13.40 -2.67 16.69
N ARG A 225 -13.23 -4.01 16.67
CA ARG A 225 -14.11 -4.96 17.34
C ARG A 225 -13.30 -6.11 17.95
N GLY A 226 -13.52 -6.41 19.23
CA GLY A 226 -12.93 -7.58 19.89
C GLY A 226 -11.41 -7.61 20.01
N ASN A 227 -10.71 -6.49 19.72
CA ASN A 227 -9.25 -6.44 19.81
C ASN A 227 -8.77 -6.29 21.25
N GLY A 228 -7.64 -6.90 21.59
CA GLY A 228 -7.01 -6.68 22.90
C GLY A 228 -6.55 -5.23 23.07
N VAL A 229 -5.95 -4.64 22.04
CA VAL A 229 -5.59 -3.23 21.97
C VAL A 229 -5.97 -2.70 20.58
N ASN A 230 -6.75 -1.62 20.50
CA ASN A 230 -7.11 -1.03 19.21
C ASN A 230 -5.92 -0.31 18.54
N VAL A 231 -5.24 0.58 19.26
CA VAL A 231 -4.08 1.30 18.73
C VAL A 231 -2.98 1.36 19.80
N GLU A 232 -1.84 0.74 19.51
CA GLU A 232 -0.61 0.88 20.28
C GLU A 232 0.30 1.88 19.55
N ASN A 233 0.45 3.07 20.11
CA ASN A 233 1.20 4.18 19.50
C ASN A 233 2.44 4.52 20.32
N ALA A 234 3.46 3.72 20.25
CA ALA A 234 4.72 3.94 20.95
C ALA A 234 5.53 5.13 20.38
N ALA A 235 5.29 5.49 19.14
CA ALA A 235 5.97 6.60 18.46
C ALA A 235 5.38 7.97 18.83
N GLY A 236 4.18 8.02 19.44
CA GLY A 236 3.52 9.28 19.80
C GLY A 236 3.04 10.11 18.59
N TYR A 237 2.76 9.46 17.45
CA TYR A 237 2.22 10.12 16.27
C TYR A 237 0.81 10.65 16.49
N ALA A 238 0.45 11.69 15.73
CA ALA A 238 -0.93 12.12 15.64
C ALA A 238 -1.76 11.07 14.90
N VAL A 239 -2.85 10.60 15.55
CA VAL A 239 -3.77 9.61 15.00
C VAL A 239 -5.17 10.19 15.07
N ASP A 240 -5.87 10.24 13.95
CA ASP A 240 -7.28 10.63 13.91
C ASP A 240 -8.17 9.40 14.07
N LEU A 241 -8.82 9.31 15.21
CA LEU A 241 -9.79 8.28 15.56
C LEU A 241 -11.20 8.88 15.74
N SER A 242 -11.43 10.11 15.27
CA SER A 242 -12.68 10.84 15.54
C SER A 242 -13.92 10.22 14.88
N GLN A 243 -13.74 9.46 13.83
CA GLN A 243 -14.81 8.83 13.04
C GLN A 243 -14.73 7.29 13.01
N ILE A 244 -14.15 6.69 14.03
CA ILE A 244 -14.12 5.22 14.15
C ILE A 244 -15.39 4.69 14.79
N VAL A 245 -15.71 3.43 14.51
CA VAL A 245 -16.74 2.65 15.21
C VAL A 245 -16.04 1.62 16.09
N THR A 246 -16.17 1.77 17.41
CA THR A 246 -15.70 0.76 18.37
C THR A 246 -16.90 -0.06 18.84
N VAL A 247 -16.81 -1.37 18.70
CA VAL A 247 -17.79 -2.31 19.20
C VAL A 247 -17.14 -3.06 20.36
N GLU A 248 -17.68 -2.87 21.55
CA GLU A 248 -17.32 -3.67 22.73
C GLU A 248 -18.11 -5.00 22.67
N ASN A 249 -17.45 -6.09 23.00
CA ASN A 249 -18.09 -7.43 23.08
C ASN A 249 -18.86 -7.60 24.38
#